data_133764e63c0640252c701a25a0f1394f
#
_entry.id   133764e63c0640252c701a25a0f1394f
#
_cell.length_a   1.000
_cell.length_b   1.000
_cell.length_c   1.000
_cell.angle_alpha   90.00
_cell.angle_beta   90.00
_cell.angle_gamma   90.00
#
_symmetry.space_group_name_H-M   'P 1'
#
loop_
_entity.id
_entity.type
_entity.pdbx_description
1 polymer ?
#
loop_
_entity_poly.entity_id
_entity_poly.type
_entity_poly.pdbx_seq_one_letter_code
_entity_poly.pdbx_strand_id
1 'polypeptide(L)'
;VSSLDDVFADHGVQVRPLRLAITLLSHGWQQFDELIRATAAPRRSVQELFEALGDDLERDGHAARIRPGADYSRYCVTAQAEPLDAEIAGRADLLETLTKYIADVPPAMAALDHVQATPETVLRRALWLDARYDLRTARLLFLGDHDLTSLAVRALRPEADLTVLDLDERVLEYVDKVSGRTIRTVHADLRVGLPPLLLGSADLVFSDPPYTPEGMGLFASRGIQALREATKGRILLAYGYSPRHPALGAQVQRELATSGLTFEAIIPDFHRFTGAQAIGSSADLYVCQPTAKAKKSRGAKGKSTIYTHGPQSVESGDTKPDLVEQLDEIAAETGLTVEMRPADWSVPAASGQAVAIDLSADPGPWLLRVLLATNARRVAVLLPNAHPDLGNAEAQAALIALVREKYTLRLLRSTPGNKHAVVVADAVENPRDLLTKAHAKLGNVDEAVPGDLLGYRLIDLPRHRLAELLLQEQF
;
A
#
# COMPACT_ATOMS: atom_id res chain seq x y z
N VAL A 1 -4.75 33.37 23.96
CA VAL A 1 -3.58 32.62 23.47
C VAL A 1 -2.97 31.92 24.66
N SER A 2 -2.85 30.58 24.62
CA SER A 2 -2.21 29.79 25.68
C SER A 2 -0.73 30.21 25.80
N SER A 3 -0.20 30.29 27.01
CA SER A 3 1.23 30.52 27.20
C SER A 3 2.03 29.27 26.77
N LEU A 4 3.34 29.44 26.57
CA LEU A 4 4.22 28.31 26.26
C LEU A 4 4.22 27.26 27.40
N ASP A 5 4.14 27.73 28.65
CA ASP A 5 4.09 26.85 29.81
C ASP A 5 2.75 26.04 29.83
N ASP A 6 1.63 26.64 29.41
CA ASP A 6 0.34 25.94 29.28
C ASP A 6 0.43 24.84 28.20
N VAL A 7 0.99 25.17 27.03
CA VAL A 7 1.19 24.18 25.96
C VAL A 7 2.06 23.02 26.44
N PHE A 8 3.11 23.30 27.19
CA PHE A 8 3.97 22.25 27.74
C PHE A 8 3.29 21.40 28.80
N ALA A 9 2.48 22.03 29.65
CA ALA A 9 1.71 21.32 30.67
C ALA A 9 0.71 20.35 30.02
N ASP A 10 0.04 20.75 28.95
CA ASP A 10 -0.92 19.90 28.19
C ASP A 10 -0.25 18.70 27.52
N HIS A 11 1.04 18.82 27.17
CA HIS A 11 1.80 17.72 26.55
C HIS A 11 2.46 16.81 27.61
N GLY A 12 2.58 17.23 28.84
CA GLY A 12 3.16 16.46 29.95
C GLY A 12 4.55 15.89 29.59
N VAL A 13 4.74 14.60 29.76
CA VAL A 13 6.01 13.90 29.42
C VAL A 13 6.36 13.91 27.95
N GLN A 14 5.39 14.12 27.07
CA GLN A 14 5.56 14.19 25.61
C GLN A 14 5.97 15.59 25.10
N VAL A 15 6.43 16.46 25.96
CA VAL A 15 6.86 17.83 25.63
C VAL A 15 8.20 17.88 24.88
N ARG A 16 9.01 16.80 24.92
CA ARG A 16 10.38 16.80 24.35
C ARG A 16 10.41 17.12 22.84
N PRO A 17 9.52 16.59 21.98
CA PRO A 17 9.43 16.98 20.57
C PRO A 17 9.23 18.49 20.37
N LEU A 18 8.39 19.14 21.18
CA LEU A 18 8.17 20.58 21.09
C LEU A 18 9.40 21.39 21.57
N ARG A 19 10.11 20.91 22.59
CA ARG A 19 11.38 21.50 23.00
C ARG A 19 12.46 21.40 21.93
N LEU A 20 12.50 20.27 21.20
CA LEU A 20 13.38 20.12 20.05
C LEU A 20 12.98 21.08 18.92
N ALA A 21 11.67 21.31 18.70
CA ALA A 21 11.21 22.31 17.75
C ALA A 21 11.71 23.72 18.11
N ILE A 22 11.65 24.10 19.39
CA ILE A 22 12.24 25.39 19.88
C ILE A 22 13.73 25.42 19.60
N THR A 23 14.45 24.34 19.87
CA THR A 23 15.89 24.27 19.58
C THR A 23 16.19 24.55 18.12
N LEU A 24 15.51 23.86 17.22
CA LEU A 24 15.71 24.02 15.77
C LEU A 24 15.35 25.44 15.31
N LEU A 25 14.22 25.98 15.77
CA LEU A 25 13.78 27.36 15.46
C LEU A 25 14.73 28.43 16.00
N SER A 26 15.41 28.17 17.14
CA SER A 26 16.41 29.09 17.71
C SER A 26 17.72 29.11 16.91
N HIS A 27 18.02 28.05 16.17
CA HIS A 27 19.22 27.97 15.35
C HIS A 27 19.04 28.57 13.94
N GLY A 28 17.81 28.86 13.50
CA GLY A 28 17.54 29.48 12.21
C GLY A 28 16.21 29.12 11.59
N TRP A 29 16.07 29.48 10.31
CA TRP A 29 14.87 29.22 9.53
C TRP A 29 14.63 27.71 9.35
N GLN A 30 13.40 27.27 9.68
CA GLN A 30 12.94 25.91 9.53
C GLN A 30 11.70 25.88 8.66
N GLN A 31 11.64 25.00 7.65
CA GLN A 31 10.40 24.73 6.93
C GLN A 31 9.44 23.99 7.85
N PHE A 32 8.16 24.36 7.81
CA PHE A 32 7.16 23.79 8.73
C PHE A 32 7.07 22.25 8.66
N ASP A 33 7.07 21.71 7.45
CA ASP A 33 6.96 20.26 7.23
C ASP A 33 8.24 19.52 7.65
N GLU A 34 9.41 20.15 7.46
CA GLU A 34 10.69 19.61 7.93
C GLU A 34 10.78 19.61 9.46
N LEU A 35 10.27 20.68 10.08
CA LEU A 35 10.22 20.76 11.54
C LEU A 35 9.37 19.64 12.15
N ILE A 36 8.19 19.36 11.58
CA ILE A 36 7.35 18.24 11.99
C ILE A 36 8.12 16.91 11.85
N ARG A 37 8.74 16.67 10.70
CA ARG A 37 9.48 15.45 10.43
C ARG A 37 10.68 15.26 11.36
N ALA A 38 11.45 16.32 11.59
CA ALA A 38 12.65 16.27 12.42
C ALA A 38 12.31 16.04 13.90
N THR A 39 11.15 16.50 14.36
CA THR A 39 10.76 16.42 15.77
C THR A 39 9.81 15.27 16.10
N ALA A 40 9.19 14.65 15.10
CA ALA A 40 8.06 13.74 15.26
C ALA A 40 6.86 14.35 16.02
N ALA A 41 6.79 15.68 16.13
CA ALA A 41 5.67 16.36 16.75
C ALA A 41 4.48 16.43 15.80
N PRO A 42 3.25 16.07 16.25
CA PRO A 42 2.05 16.21 15.41
C PRO A 42 1.87 17.64 14.91
N ARG A 43 1.40 17.80 13.67
CA ARG A 43 1.16 19.11 13.03
C ARG A 43 0.45 20.09 13.95
N ARG A 44 -0.62 19.65 14.60
CA ARG A 44 -1.42 20.51 15.49
C ARG A 44 -0.61 20.99 16.69
N SER A 45 0.25 20.14 17.28
CA SER A 45 1.10 20.50 18.40
C SER A 45 2.14 21.56 18.03
N VAL A 46 2.71 21.48 16.82
CA VAL A 46 3.62 22.51 16.28
C VAL A 46 2.87 23.83 16.01
N GLN A 47 1.61 23.77 15.54
CA GLN A 47 0.78 24.95 15.36
C GLN A 47 0.48 25.65 16.70
N GLU A 48 0.11 24.89 17.73
CA GLU A 48 -0.11 25.40 19.10
C GLU A 48 1.18 26.02 19.68
N LEU A 49 2.34 25.40 19.44
CA LEU A 49 3.64 25.98 19.79
C LEU A 49 3.87 27.32 19.07
N PHE A 50 3.57 27.41 17.79
CA PHE A 50 3.73 28.63 17.00
C PHE A 50 2.81 29.76 17.50
N GLU A 51 1.59 29.43 17.93
CA GLU A 51 0.66 30.39 18.55
C GLU A 51 1.17 30.87 19.89
N ALA A 52 1.75 29.98 20.69
CA ALA A 52 2.32 30.34 22.02
C ALA A 52 3.60 31.16 21.92
N LEU A 53 4.39 31.01 20.88
CA LEU A 53 5.58 31.84 20.62
C LEU A 53 5.22 33.29 20.19
N GLY A 54 4.03 33.47 19.57
CA GLY A 54 3.47 34.78 19.26
C GLY A 54 4.42 35.66 18.45
N ASP A 55 4.68 36.88 18.94
CA ASP A 55 5.50 37.89 18.27
C ASP A 55 7.00 37.54 18.23
N ASP A 56 7.46 36.58 19.03
CA ASP A 56 8.83 36.09 19.01
C ASP A 56 9.08 35.10 17.85
N LEU A 57 8.03 34.69 17.11
CA LEU A 57 8.16 33.84 15.94
C LEU A 57 8.12 34.67 14.64
N GLU A 58 9.25 34.76 13.97
CA GLU A 58 9.30 35.32 12.60
C GLU A 58 8.86 34.26 11.58
N ARG A 59 8.10 34.69 10.58
CA ARG A 59 7.60 33.81 9.50
C ARG A 59 7.93 34.39 8.14
N ASP A 60 8.31 33.49 7.20
CA ASP A 60 8.51 33.80 5.80
C ASP A 60 7.92 32.64 4.96
N GLY A 61 6.72 32.84 4.41
CA GLY A 61 5.96 31.80 3.74
C GLY A 61 5.68 30.60 4.67
N HIS A 62 6.24 29.44 4.34
CA HIS A 62 6.14 28.21 5.14
C HIS A 62 7.30 28.00 6.11
N ALA A 63 8.29 28.90 6.10
CA ALA A 63 9.41 28.86 7.03
C ALA A 63 9.13 29.72 8.26
N ALA A 64 9.74 29.32 9.40
CA ALA A 64 9.68 30.04 10.65
C ALA A 64 11.02 29.98 11.40
N ARG A 65 11.29 30.95 12.23
CA ARG A 65 12.38 30.94 13.21
C ARG A 65 12.00 31.74 14.47
N ILE A 66 12.67 31.49 15.55
CA ILE A 66 12.62 32.38 16.71
C ILE A 66 13.41 33.64 16.39
N ARG A 67 12.84 34.83 16.75
CA ARG A 67 13.44 36.14 16.52
C ARG A 67 14.82 36.20 17.17
N PRO A 68 15.85 36.69 16.44
CA PRO A 68 17.15 36.92 17.04
C PRO A 68 17.07 37.82 18.28
N GLY A 69 17.63 37.35 19.38
CA GLY A 69 17.61 38.06 20.65
C GLY A 69 16.51 37.65 21.65
N ALA A 70 15.50 36.89 21.21
CA ALA A 70 14.58 36.22 22.13
C ALA A 70 15.27 35.00 22.77
N ASP A 71 15.20 34.90 24.12
CA ASP A 71 15.88 33.83 24.85
C ASP A 71 14.92 32.71 25.24
N TYR A 72 15.06 31.59 24.54
CA TYR A 72 14.35 30.34 24.80
C TYR A 72 15.30 29.21 25.23
N SER A 73 16.54 29.52 25.59
CA SER A 73 17.61 28.55 25.92
C SER A 73 17.18 27.55 27.01
N ARG A 74 16.38 27.97 27.99
CA ARG A 74 15.85 27.11 29.05
C ARG A 74 14.94 25.97 28.55
N TYR A 75 14.39 26.10 27.36
CA TYR A 75 13.52 25.10 26.76
C TYR A 75 14.26 24.21 25.79
N CYS A 76 15.43 24.60 25.32
CA CYS A 76 16.21 23.87 24.34
C CYS A 76 16.65 22.49 24.85
N VAL A 77 16.71 21.53 23.96
CA VAL A 77 17.19 20.17 24.23
C VAL A 77 18.12 19.73 23.10
N THR A 78 19.04 18.81 23.40
CA THR A 78 19.87 18.20 22.38
C THR A 78 19.07 17.14 21.61
N ALA A 79 19.15 17.14 20.28
CA ALA A 79 18.65 16.04 19.46
C ALA A 79 19.34 14.74 19.85
N GLN A 80 18.58 13.65 19.90
CA GLN A 80 19.15 12.31 20.04
C GLN A 80 19.37 11.71 18.68
N ALA A 81 20.42 10.89 18.54
CA ALA A 81 20.63 10.11 17.34
C ALA A 81 19.49 9.10 17.17
N GLU A 82 19.03 8.96 15.93
CA GLU A 82 18.08 7.92 15.55
C GLU A 82 18.80 6.57 15.47
N PRO A 83 18.06 5.46 15.61
CA PRO A 83 18.66 4.14 15.43
C PRO A 83 19.39 4.00 14.09
N LEU A 84 20.60 3.48 14.09
CA LEU A 84 21.42 3.22 12.90
C LEU A 84 21.89 4.45 12.10
N ASP A 85 21.81 5.66 12.67
CA ASP A 85 22.25 6.89 11.98
C ASP A 85 23.73 6.82 11.57
N ALA A 86 24.58 6.24 12.39
CA ALA A 86 26.01 6.09 12.09
C ALA A 86 26.23 5.13 10.91
N GLU A 87 25.48 4.03 10.86
CA GLU A 87 25.53 3.04 9.78
C GLU A 87 24.97 3.61 8.48
N ILE A 88 23.93 4.42 8.55
CA ILE A 88 23.36 5.16 7.40
C ILE A 88 24.39 6.15 6.86
N ALA A 89 25.01 6.95 7.74
CA ALA A 89 26.03 7.92 7.34
C ALA A 89 27.25 7.24 6.66
N GLY A 90 27.61 6.03 7.10
CA GLY A 90 28.66 5.21 6.48
C GLY A 90 28.31 4.63 5.11
N ARG A 91 27.09 4.84 4.59
CA ARG A 91 26.58 4.28 3.32
C ARG A 91 25.99 5.36 2.40
N ALA A 92 26.71 6.47 2.27
CA ALA A 92 26.24 7.63 1.50
C ALA A 92 25.88 7.28 0.04
N ASP A 93 26.67 6.40 -0.61
CA ASP A 93 26.42 5.97 -2.00
C ASP A 93 25.08 5.22 -2.14
N LEU A 94 24.76 4.36 -1.17
CA LEU A 94 23.50 3.63 -1.17
C LEU A 94 22.34 4.57 -0.87
N LEU A 95 22.52 5.50 0.07
CA LEU A 95 21.51 6.52 0.37
C LEU A 95 21.20 7.40 -0.85
N GLU A 96 22.23 7.82 -1.60
CA GLU A 96 22.05 8.56 -2.86
C GLU A 96 21.28 7.73 -3.90
N THR A 97 21.59 6.45 -4.02
CA THR A 97 20.89 5.53 -4.93
C THR A 97 19.41 5.41 -4.56
N LEU A 98 19.09 5.19 -3.27
CA LEU A 98 17.71 5.11 -2.79
C LEU A 98 16.96 6.44 -2.95
N THR A 99 17.64 7.57 -2.77
CA THR A 99 17.06 8.90 -3.03
C THR A 99 16.62 9.03 -4.48
N LYS A 100 17.43 8.55 -5.44
CA LYS A 100 17.07 8.54 -6.87
C LYS A 100 15.88 7.61 -7.14
N TYR A 101 15.86 6.41 -6.55
CA TYR A 101 14.74 5.47 -6.71
C TYR A 101 13.43 6.05 -6.18
N ILE A 102 13.45 6.68 -5.00
CA ILE A 102 12.27 7.32 -4.40
C ILE A 102 11.80 8.53 -5.22
N ALA A 103 12.71 9.28 -5.83
CA ALA A 103 12.34 10.40 -6.71
C ALA A 103 11.72 9.93 -8.03
N ASP A 104 12.01 8.71 -8.49
CA ASP A 104 11.60 8.16 -9.79
C ASP A 104 10.42 7.16 -9.68
N VAL A 105 10.10 6.69 -8.47
CA VAL A 105 8.96 5.78 -8.24
C VAL A 105 7.64 6.45 -8.63
N PRO A 106 6.65 5.71 -9.14
CA PRO A 106 5.33 6.27 -9.44
C PRO A 106 4.74 7.05 -8.25
N PRO A 107 4.06 8.18 -8.48
CA PRO A 107 3.52 9.00 -7.41
C PRO A 107 2.60 8.22 -6.46
N ALA A 108 2.70 8.52 -5.16
CA ALA A 108 1.87 7.95 -4.11
C ALA A 108 0.37 8.11 -4.40
N MET A 109 -0.39 7.06 -4.17
CA MET A 109 -1.85 7.04 -4.29
C MET A 109 -2.50 7.26 -2.92
N ALA A 110 -3.04 8.45 -2.67
CA ALA A 110 -3.74 8.75 -1.42
C ALA A 110 -4.91 7.80 -1.16
N ALA A 111 -5.58 7.30 -2.21
CA ALA A 111 -6.67 6.33 -2.10
C ALA A 111 -6.21 4.94 -1.60
N LEU A 112 -4.91 4.66 -1.60
CA LEU A 112 -4.29 3.46 -1.04
C LEU A 112 -3.50 3.76 0.24
N ASP A 113 -3.69 4.94 0.83
CA ASP A 113 -2.94 5.45 1.99
C ASP A 113 -1.41 5.46 1.80
N HIS A 114 -0.93 5.55 0.55
CA HIS A 114 0.50 5.64 0.28
C HIS A 114 1.06 6.95 0.83
N VAL A 115 2.03 6.85 1.74
CA VAL A 115 2.83 7.96 2.25
C VAL A 115 4.30 7.58 2.14
N GLN A 116 5.07 8.32 1.35
CA GLN A 116 6.45 7.96 1.04
C GLN A 116 7.36 8.08 2.27
N ALA A 117 8.05 7.00 2.63
CA ALA A 117 9.13 7.03 3.62
C ALA A 117 10.35 7.77 3.08
N THR A 118 11.12 8.40 3.99
CA THR A 118 12.38 9.04 3.60
C THR A 118 13.43 8.02 3.18
N PRO A 119 14.41 8.38 2.31
CA PRO A 119 15.49 7.48 1.92
C PRO A 119 16.26 6.90 3.11
N GLU A 120 16.48 7.71 4.16
CA GLU A 120 17.13 7.27 5.40
C GLU A 120 16.28 6.20 6.11
N THR A 121 14.97 6.35 6.13
CA THR A 121 14.06 5.35 6.70
C THR A 121 14.11 4.05 5.92
N VAL A 122 14.09 4.11 4.61
CA VAL A 122 14.16 2.91 3.74
C VAL A 122 15.48 2.17 3.98
N LEU A 123 16.60 2.89 4.04
CA LEU A 123 17.91 2.31 4.35
C LEU A 123 17.95 1.76 5.79
N ARG A 124 17.38 2.48 6.78
CA ARG A 124 17.28 2.05 8.18
C ARG A 124 16.52 0.74 8.31
N ARG A 125 15.39 0.59 7.62
CA ARG A 125 14.61 -0.66 7.56
C ARG A 125 15.47 -1.82 7.07
N ALA A 126 16.18 -1.65 5.97
CA ALA A 126 17.03 -2.67 5.38
C ALA A 126 18.21 -3.06 6.29
N LEU A 127 18.91 -2.08 6.88
CA LEU A 127 20.00 -2.30 7.82
C LEU A 127 19.51 -3.02 9.10
N TRP A 128 18.35 -2.65 9.61
CA TRP A 128 17.77 -3.28 10.80
C TRP A 128 17.39 -4.74 10.54
N LEU A 129 16.78 -5.03 9.39
CA LEU A 129 16.46 -6.38 8.95
C LEU A 129 17.72 -7.25 8.85
N ASP A 130 18.76 -6.71 8.20
CA ASP A 130 20.03 -7.40 8.02
C ASP A 130 20.78 -7.66 9.34
N ALA A 131 20.70 -6.74 10.29
CA ALA A 131 21.31 -6.88 11.61
C ALA A 131 20.60 -7.90 12.51
N ARG A 132 19.32 -8.19 12.26
CA ARG A 132 18.48 -9.04 13.11
C ARG A 132 18.25 -10.42 12.55
N TYR A 133 18.26 -10.60 11.24
CA TYR A 133 17.91 -11.84 10.58
C TYR A 133 18.98 -12.28 9.57
N ASP A 134 19.16 -13.56 9.39
CA ASP A 134 20.04 -14.08 8.34
C ASP A 134 19.34 -14.02 6.97
N LEU A 135 19.42 -12.86 6.32
CA LEU A 135 18.78 -12.61 5.03
C LEU A 135 19.36 -13.43 3.86
N ARG A 136 20.50 -14.15 4.07
CA ARG A 136 21.05 -15.06 3.06
C ARG A 136 20.21 -16.33 2.90
N THR A 137 19.49 -16.72 3.94
CA THR A 137 18.73 -17.95 3.98
C THR A 137 17.23 -17.72 4.19
N ALA A 138 16.84 -16.56 4.72
CA ALA A 138 15.46 -16.20 4.97
C ALA A 138 14.76 -15.72 3.68
N ARG A 139 13.50 -16.13 3.51
CA ARG A 139 12.61 -15.64 2.47
C ARG A 139 11.83 -14.46 3.01
N LEU A 140 12.01 -13.31 2.43
CA LEU A 140 11.37 -12.06 2.87
C LEU A 140 10.27 -11.65 1.89
N LEU A 141 9.06 -11.50 2.41
CA LEU A 141 7.88 -11.02 1.68
C LEU A 141 7.51 -9.60 2.14
N PHE A 142 7.39 -8.68 1.19
CA PHE A 142 6.84 -7.35 1.39
C PHE A 142 5.38 -7.33 0.99
N LEU A 143 4.48 -6.96 1.92
CA LEU A 143 3.06 -6.75 1.65
C LEU A 143 2.81 -5.24 1.50
N GLY A 144 2.77 -4.77 0.25
CA GLY A 144 2.93 -3.38 -0.11
C GLY A 144 4.39 -2.95 -0.03
N ASP A 145 4.93 -2.31 -1.06
CA ASP A 145 6.33 -1.83 -1.08
C ASP A 145 6.49 -0.53 -1.87
N HIS A 146 5.53 0.37 -1.79
CA HIS A 146 5.63 1.70 -2.41
C HIS A 146 6.88 2.46 -1.94
N ASP A 147 7.32 2.20 -0.71
CA ASP A 147 8.54 2.77 -0.11
C ASP A 147 9.84 2.18 -0.66
N LEU A 148 9.78 1.10 -1.46
CA LEU A 148 10.95 0.44 -2.06
C LEU A 148 11.92 -0.18 -1.04
N THR A 149 11.43 -0.62 0.12
CA THR A 149 12.26 -1.29 1.13
C THR A 149 12.91 -2.56 0.57
N SER A 150 12.25 -3.27 -0.34
CA SER A 150 12.79 -4.44 -1.03
C SER A 150 14.05 -4.13 -1.84
N LEU A 151 14.09 -2.98 -2.54
CA LEU A 151 15.26 -2.55 -3.31
C LEU A 151 16.44 -2.21 -2.41
N ALA A 152 16.20 -1.61 -1.23
CA ALA A 152 17.25 -1.36 -0.26
C ALA A 152 17.84 -2.67 0.31
N VAL A 153 16.99 -3.66 0.62
CA VAL A 153 17.44 -5.00 1.05
C VAL A 153 18.22 -5.68 -0.06
N ARG A 154 17.74 -5.62 -1.32
CA ARG A 154 18.46 -6.18 -2.49
C ARG A 154 19.83 -5.56 -2.66
N ALA A 155 19.97 -4.24 -2.47
CA ALA A 155 21.25 -3.54 -2.59
C ALA A 155 22.22 -3.93 -1.48
N LEU A 156 21.75 -4.21 -0.26
CA LEU A 156 22.56 -4.70 0.86
C LEU A 156 22.91 -6.18 0.74
N ARG A 157 21.97 -7.00 0.25
CA ARG A 157 22.07 -8.46 0.14
C ARG A 157 21.62 -8.92 -1.23
N PRO A 158 22.53 -8.91 -2.22
CA PRO A 158 22.18 -9.32 -3.60
C PRO A 158 21.66 -10.77 -3.71
N GLU A 159 21.98 -11.62 -2.75
CA GLU A 159 21.58 -13.04 -2.69
C GLU A 159 20.23 -13.29 -2.00
N ALA A 160 19.64 -12.30 -1.34
CA ALA A 160 18.41 -12.49 -0.56
C ALA A 160 17.22 -12.95 -1.43
N ASP A 161 16.40 -13.89 -0.93
CA ASP A 161 15.15 -14.32 -1.58
C ASP A 161 14.03 -13.33 -1.22
N LEU A 162 13.72 -12.43 -2.14
CA LEU A 162 12.78 -11.33 -1.94
C LEU A 162 11.56 -11.48 -2.84
N THR A 163 10.40 -11.24 -2.25
CA THR A 163 9.13 -11.15 -2.98
C THR A 163 8.40 -9.89 -2.57
N VAL A 164 7.86 -9.17 -3.54
CA VAL A 164 6.97 -8.00 -3.35
C VAL A 164 5.58 -8.37 -3.84
N LEU A 165 4.58 -8.18 -2.98
CA LEU A 165 3.18 -8.23 -3.34
C LEU A 165 2.59 -6.83 -3.20
N ASP A 166 1.97 -6.31 -4.24
CA ASP A 166 1.32 -5.01 -4.20
C ASP A 166 0.01 -5.01 -5.00
N LEU A 167 -0.88 -4.09 -4.66
CA LEU A 167 -2.07 -3.76 -5.46
C LEU A 167 -1.72 -2.77 -6.58
N ASP A 168 -0.78 -1.86 -6.34
CA ASP A 168 -0.34 -0.88 -7.32
C ASP A 168 0.61 -1.51 -8.36
N GLU A 169 0.06 -1.83 -9.51
CA GLU A 169 0.79 -2.46 -10.63
C GLU A 169 1.97 -1.60 -11.12
N ARG A 170 1.93 -0.28 -10.94
CA ARG A 170 2.99 0.64 -11.33
C ARG A 170 4.23 0.46 -10.44
N VAL A 171 4.02 0.21 -9.14
CA VAL A 171 5.10 -0.12 -8.19
C VAL A 171 5.76 -1.44 -8.56
N LEU A 172 4.95 -2.47 -8.87
CA LEU A 172 5.47 -3.78 -9.28
C LEU A 172 6.32 -3.71 -10.56
N GLU A 173 5.85 -2.94 -11.56
CA GLU A 173 6.61 -2.69 -12.78
C GLU A 173 7.93 -1.95 -12.50
N TYR A 174 7.90 -0.95 -11.62
CA TYR A 174 9.08 -0.20 -11.22
C TYR A 174 10.10 -1.09 -10.50
N VAL A 175 9.66 -1.92 -9.55
CA VAL A 175 10.50 -2.89 -8.84
C VAL A 175 11.14 -3.88 -9.82
N ASP A 176 10.37 -4.44 -10.75
CA ASP A 176 10.88 -5.35 -11.79
C ASP A 176 11.96 -4.67 -12.65
N LYS A 177 11.70 -3.44 -13.11
CA LYS A 177 12.61 -2.66 -13.92
C LYS A 177 13.93 -2.38 -13.19
N VAL A 178 13.86 -1.86 -11.96
CA VAL A 178 15.05 -1.43 -11.21
C VAL A 178 15.86 -2.63 -10.70
N SER A 179 15.18 -3.69 -10.24
CA SER A 179 15.85 -4.91 -9.77
C SER A 179 16.35 -5.81 -10.89
N GLY A 180 16.01 -5.53 -12.15
CA GLY A 180 16.27 -6.46 -13.25
C GLY A 180 15.58 -7.81 -13.05
N ARG A 181 14.41 -7.82 -12.42
CA ARG A 181 13.62 -9.03 -12.09
C ARG A 181 14.29 -9.99 -11.11
N THR A 182 15.24 -9.53 -10.34
CA THR A 182 15.86 -10.34 -9.27
C THR A 182 14.99 -10.40 -8.01
N ILE A 183 13.98 -9.53 -7.90
CA ILE A 183 12.93 -9.56 -6.88
C ILE A 183 11.68 -10.13 -7.55
N ARG A 184 11.04 -11.12 -6.93
CA ARG A 184 9.77 -11.66 -7.42
C ARG A 184 8.65 -10.67 -7.16
N THR A 185 7.86 -10.33 -8.18
CA THR A 185 6.70 -9.44 -8.05
C THR A 185 5.40 -10.23 -8.25
N VAL A 186 4.40 -9.95 -7.41
CA VAL A 186 3.09 -10.61 -7.45
C VAL A 186 2.01 -9.55 -7.27
N HIS A 187 1.01 -9.53 -8.14
CA HIS A 187 -0.14 -8.66 -7.98
C HIS A 187 -1.20 -9.31 -7.08
N ALA A 188 -1.69 -8.60 -6.09
CA ALA A 188 -2.90 -8.98 -5.36
C ALA A 188 -3.53 -7.82 -4.60
N ASP A 189 -4.85 -7.92 -4.41
CA ASP A 189 -5.57 -7.20 -3.38
C ASP A 189 -5.74 -8.09 -2.16
N LEU A 190 -5.17 -7.71 -1.03
CA LEU A 190 -5.19 -8.51 0.19
C LEU A 190 -6.61 -8.69 0.75
N ARG A 191 -7.58 -7.83 0.40
CA ARG A 191 -8.99 -7.97 0.75
C ARG A 191 -9.64 -9.16 0.05
N VAL A 192 -9.25 -9.41 -1.18
CA VAL A 192 -9.69 -10.57 -1.98
C VAL A 192 -9.00 -11.85 -1.49
N GLY A 193 -7.70 -11.79 -1.23
CA GLY A 193 -6.97 -12.93 -0.69
C GLY A 193 -5.47 -12.87 -0.94
N LEU A 194 -4.74 -13.81 -0.33
CA LEU A 194 -3.34 -14.03 -0.62
C LEU A 194 -3.22 -15.03 -1.78
N PRO A 195 -2.46 -14.74 -2.84
CA PRO A 195 -2.20 -15.69 -3.92
C PRO A 195 -1.68 -17.04 -3.42
N PRO A 196 -2.13 -18.17 -3.98
CA PRO A 196 -1.70 -19.50 -3.53
C PRO A 196 -0.19 -19.71 -3.55
N LEU A 197 0.52 -19.04 -4.46
CA LEU A 197 1.98 -19.06 -4.56
C LEU A 197 2.66 -18.56 -3.27
N LEU A 198 2.01 -17.65 -2.56
CA LEU A 198 2.57 -17.00 -1.37
C LEU A 198 2.13 -17.64 -0.05
N LEU A 199 1.20 -18.60 -0.08
CA LEU A 199 0.79 -19.32 1.13
C LEU A 199 1.95 -20.17 1.67
N GLY A 200 2.38 -19.88 2.89
CA GLY A 200 3.49 -20.62 3.53
C GLY A 200 4.81 -20.49 2.78
N SER A 201 5.10 -19.36 2.15
CA SER A 201 6.29 -19.14 1.32
C SER A 201 7.40 -18.35 2.03
N ALA A 202 7.08 -17.58 3.06
CA ALA A 202 7.99 -16.63 3.69
C ALA A 202 8.44 -17.04 5.10
N ASP A 203 9.61 -16.56 5.51
CA ASP A 203 10.11 -16.63 6.89
C ASP A 203 9.92 -15.31 7.61
N LEU A 204 10.01 -14.21 6.85
CA LEU A 204 9.82 -12.84 7.31
C LEU A 204 8.79 -12.15 6.43
N VAL A 205 7.94 -11.34 7.04
CA VAL A 205 7.00 -10.45 6.36
C VAL A 205 7.23 -9.03 6.84
N PHE A 206 7.37 -8.10 5.92
CA PHE A 206 7.42 -6.67 6.22
C PHE A 206 6.25 -5.96 5.56
N SER A 207 5.65 -4.98 6.25
CA SER A 207 4.58 -4.16 5.68
C SER A 207 4.48 -2.79 6.33
N ASP A 208 4.04 -1.82 5.55
CA ASP A 208 3.55 -0.52 5.98
C ASP A 208 2.06 -0.42 5.59
N PRO A 209 1.15 -1.00 6.39
CA PRO A 209 -0.26 -1.17 6.06
C PRO A 209 -1.06 0.12 6.29
N PRO A 210 -2.32 0.22 5.80
CA PRO A 210 -3.22 1.29 6.20
C PRO A 210 -3.38 1.35 7.74
N TYR A 211 -3.28 2.55 8.33
CA TYR A 211 -3.26 2.77 9.79
C TYR A 211 -4.66 2.75 10.42
N THR A 212 -5.48 1.80 9.98
CA THR A 212 -6.79 1.49 10.57
C THR A 212 -6.74 0.13 11.26
N PRO A 213 -7.57 -0.16 12.27
CA PRO A 213 -7.66 -1.49 12.85
C PRO A 213 -7.94 -2.57 11.80
N GLU A 214 -8.81 -2.29 10.84
CA GLU A 214 -9.17 -3.17 9.73
C GLU A 214 -7.97 -3.45 8.81
N GLY A 215 -7.24 -2.39 8.41
CA GLY A 215 -6.05 -2.50 7.56
C GLY A 215 -4.93 -3.27 8.24
N MET A 216 -4.58 -2.86 9.46
CA MET A 216 -3.55 -3.53 10.27
C MET A 216 -3.87 -5.00 10.51
N GLY A 217 -5.12 -5.32 10.89
CA GLY A 217 -5.57 -6.69 11.12
C GLY A 217 -5.54 -7.54 9.85
N LEU A 218 -5.97 -6.98 8.71
CA LEU A 218 -5.93 -7.67 7.42
C LEU A 218 -4.50 -8.02 7.00
N PHE A 219 -3.61 -7.05 6.99
CA PHE A 219 -2.22 -7.24 6.55
C PHE A 219 -1.49 -8.22 7.50
N ALA A 220 -1.69 -8.09 8.81
CA ALA A 220 -1.17 -9.06 9.78
C ALA A 220 -1.69 -10.49 9.53
N SER A 221 -2.99 -10.65 9.26
CA SER A 221 -3.59 -11.95 8.94
C SER A 221 -3.00 -12.56 7.66
N ARG A 222 -2.80 -11.76 6.60
CA ARG A 222 -2.14 -12.21 5.36
C ARG A 222 -0.67 -12.55 5.60
N GLY A 223 0.02 -11.77 6.43
CA GLY A 223 1.38 -12.10 6.87
C GLY A 223 1.45 -13.46 7.57
N ILE A 224 0.53 -13.76 8.50
CA ILE A 224 0.44 -15.07 9.16
C ILE A 224 0.22 -16.20 8.14
N GLN A 225 -0.65 -16.00 7.14
CA GLN A 225 -0.89 -16.98 6.07
C GLN A 225 0.35 -17.23 5.21
N ALA A 226 1.15 -16.19 4.99
CA ALA A 226 2.37 -16.26 4.17
C ALA A 226 3.52 -16.98 4.88
N LEU A 227 3.57 -17.02 6.21
CA LEU A 227 4.66 -17.65 6.93
C LEU A 227 4.67 -19.17 6.76
N ARG A 228 5.84 -19.74 6.45
CA ARG A 228 6.07 -21.21 6.37
C ARG A 228 5.81 -21.88 7.70
N GLU A 229 6.42 -21.35 8.75
CA GLU A 229 6.24 -21.79 10.13
C GLU A 229 5.89 -20.57 11.00
N ALA A 230 4.60 -20.39 11.28
CA ALA A 230 4.10 -19.19 11.94
C ALA A 230 4.86 -18.83 13.22
N THR A 231 5.12 -19.80 14.10
CA THR A 231 5.80 -19.55 15.39
C THR A 231 7.30 -19.25 15.26
N LYS A 232 7.92 -19.59 14.14
CA LYS A 232 9.34 -19.29 13.86
C LYS A 232 9.53 -18.02 13.03
N GLY A 233 8.54 -17.67 12.21
CA GLY A 233 8.57 -16.48 11.39
C GLY A 233 8.33 -15.20 12.18
N ARG A 234 8.54 -14.05 11.52
CA ARG A 234 8.25 -12.73 12.08
C ARG A 234 7.46 -11.89 11.09
N ILE A 235 6.62 -11.03 11.65
CA ILE A 235 5.87 -10.02 10.93
C ILE A 235 6.29 -8.67 11.48
N LEU A 236 6.81 -7.82 10.60
CA LEU A 236 7.25 -6.47 10.92
C LEU A 236 6.27 -5.48 10.30
N LEU A 237 5.70 -4.61 11.14
CA LEU A 237 4.68 -3.66 10.72
C LEU A 237 5.11 -2.24 11.10
N ALA A 238 4.99 -1.30 10.16
CA ALA A 238 5.00 0.11 10.50
C ALA A 238 3.60 0.50 10.99
N TYR A 239 3.53 1.24 12.08
CA TYR A 239 2.26 1.80 12.56
C TYR A 239 2.50 3.04 13.39
N GLY A 240 1.78 4.11 13.08
CA GLY A 240 1.84 5.36 13.82
C GLY A 240 0.45 5.88 14.23
N TYR A 241 0.40 6.51 15.38
CA TYR A 241 -0.77 7.25 15.86
C TYR A 241 -0.32 8.50 16.60
N SER A 242 -1.19 9.50 16.65
CA SER A 242 -0.89 10.70 17.44
C SER A 242 -0.99 10.41 18.95
N PRO A 243 -0.02 10.82 19.78
CA PRO A 243 -0.13 10.75 21.24
C PRO A 243 -1.38 11.44 21.80
N ARG A 244 -2.00 12.33 21.04
CA ARG A 244 -3.27 12.99 21.37
C ARG A 244 -4.48 12.04 21.26
N HIS A 245 -4.34 10.92 20.55
CA HIS A 245 -5.40 9.95 20.29
C HIS A 245 -4.96 8.51 20.61
N PRO A 246 -4.54 8.21 21.86
CA PRO A 246 -3.99 6.90 22.21
C PRO A 246 -4.99 5.75 22.07
N ALA A 247 -6.30 6.06 22.05
CA ALA A 247 -7.35 5.07 21.84
C ALA A 247 -7.23 4.35 20.48
N LEU A 248 -6.75 5.05 19.44
CA LEU A 248 -6.50 4.43 18.13
C LEU A 248 -5.37 3.41 18.20
N GLY A 249 -4.27 3.75 18.87
CA GLY A 249 -3.18 2.80 19.15
C GLY A 249 -3.65 1.56 19.88
N ALA A 250 -4.46 1.75 20.94
CA ALA A 250 -5.01 0.64 21.72
C ALA A 250 -5.96 -0.26 20.90
N GLN A 251 -6.72 0.31 19.95
CA GLN A 251 -7.60 -0.48 19.05
C GLN A 251 -6.77 -1.37 18.12
N VAL A 252 -5.74 -0.80 17.47
CA VAL A 252 -4.86 -1.56 16.58
C VAL A 252 -4.09 -2.64 17.34
N GLN A 253 -3.50 -2.32 18.48
CA GLN A 253 -2.77 -3.30 19.31
C GLN A 253 -3.70 -4.46 19.75
N ARG A 254 -4.96 -4.16 20.09
CA ARG A 254 -5.95 -5.20 20.42
C ARG A 254 -6.26 -6.08 19.21
N GLU A 255 -6.41 -5.50 18.02
CA GLU A 255 -6.65 -6.27 16.78
C GLU A 255 -5.51 -7.23 16.48
N LEU A 256 -4.26 -6.74 16.56
CA LEU A 256 -3.06 -7.55 16.37
C LEU A 256 -2.94 -8.68 17.42
N ALA A 257 -3.17 -8.37 18.70
CA ALA A 257 -3.14 -9.35 19.77
C ALA A 257 -4.26 -10.41 19.61
N THR A 258 -5.45 -9.99 19.17
CA THR A 258 -6.59 -10.90 18.91
C THR A 258 -6.29 -11.84 17.74
N SER A 259 -5.50 -11.40 16.76
CA SER A 259 -5.01 -12.23 15.66
C SER A 259 -3.96 -13.28 16.12
N GLY A 260 -3.56 -13.23 17.38
CA GLY A 260 -2.62 -14.18 17.98
C GLY A 260 -1.15 -13.78 17.84
N LEU A 261 -0.88 -12.50 17.69
CA LEU A 261 0.48 -11.96 17.66
C LEU A 261 0.97 -11.56 19.05
N THR A 262 2.25 -11.85 19.32
CA THR A 262 3.01 -11.31 20.44
C THR A 262 3.93 -10.20 19.94
N PHE A 263 4.01 -9.11 20.67
CA PHE A 263 4.95 -8.02 20.37
C PHE A 263 6.30 -8.33 21.02
N GLU A 264 7.31 -8.66 20.21
CA GLU A 264 8.69 -8.82 20.69
C GLU A 264 9.36 -7.47 20.95
N ALA A 265 9.02 -6.47 20.13
CA ALA A 265 9.43 -5.09 20.30
C ALA A 265 8.43 -4.14 19.65
N ILE A 266 8.35 -2.93 20.21
CA ILE A 266 7.77 -1.75 19.57
C ILE A 266 8.85 -0.68 19.69
N ILE A 267 9.44 -0.27 18.57
CA ILE A 267 10.53 0.70 18.53
C ILE A 267 9.91 2.03 18.11
N PRO A 268 9.85 3.02 19.04
CA PRO A 268 9.16 4.27 18.76
C PRO A 268 9.91 5.09 17.72
N ASP A 269 9.15 5.84 16.93
CA ASP A 269 9.66 6.82 15.98
C ASP A 269 10.67 6.27 14.96
N PHE A 270 10.61 4.98 14.66
CA PHE A 270 11.58 4.28 13.79
C PHE A 270 11.51 4.75 12.33
N HIS A 271 10.32 5.12 11.88
CA HIS A 271 10.07 5.54 10.50
C HIS A 271 9.85 7.06 10.41
N ARG A 272 10.30 7.67 9.32
CA ARG A 272 10.02 9.07 8.95
C ARG A 272 9.44 9.11 7.54
N PHE A 273 8.44 9.98 7.36
CA PHE A 273 7.69 10.11 6.11
C PHE A 273 7.72 11.54 5.57
N THR A 274 7.48 11.68 4.28
CA THR A 274 7.30 12.98 3.62
C THR A 274 5.86 13.51 3.73
N GLY A 275 4.97 12.76 4.39
CA GLY A 275 3.58 13.10 4.67
C GLY A 275 3.19 12.70 6.09
N ALA A 276 1.91 12.33 6.32
CA ALA A 276 1.37 11.85 7.60
C ALA A 276 1.60 12.82 8.78
N GLN A 277 1.52 14.13 8.54
CA GLN A 277 1.84 15.17 9.54
C GLN A 277 0.94 15.14 10.77
N ALA A 278 -0.27 14.60 10.67
CA ALA A 278 -1.21 14.46 11.78
C ALA A 278 -0.63 13.60 12.93
N ILE A 279 0.24 12.64 12.59
CA ILE A 279 0.94 11.76 13.53
C ILE A 279 2.43 12.13 13.70
N GLY A 280 2.84 13.32 13.25
CA GLY A 280 4.23 13.79 13.35
C GLY A 280 5.14 13.28 12.23
N SER A 281 4.62 12.85 11.09
CA SER A 281 5.38 12.26 9.99
C SER A 281 6.27 11.09 10.44
N SER A 282 5.83 10.35 11.44
CA SER A 282 6.57 9.28 12.10
C SER A 282 5.68 8.08 12.39
N ALA A 283 6.30 6.89 12.45
CA ALA A 283 5.66 5.67 12.91
C ALA A 283 6.65 4.76 13.64
N ASP A 284 6.10 3.90 14.49
CA ASP A 284 6.84 2.90 15.23
C ASP A 284 7.06 1.63 14.38
N LEU A 285 8.13 0.89 14.67
CA LEU A 285 8.34 -0.44 14.14
C LEU A 285 7.82 -1.48 15.14
N TYR A 286 6.78 -2.19 14.75
CA TYR A 286 6.22 -3.33 15.48
C TYR A 286 6.89 -4.62 15.00
N VAL A 287 7.57 -5.33 15.90
CA VAL A 287 8.17 -6.65 15.66
C VAL A 287 7.27 -7.70 16.29
N CYS A 288 6.56 -8.48 15.46
CA CYS A 288 5.53 -9.38 15.90
C CYS A 288 5.90 -10.85 15.65
N GLN A 289 5.67 -11.69 16.65
CA GLN A 289 5.76 -13.14 16.53
C GLN A 289 4.36 -13.77 16.62
N PRO A 290 3.93 -14.55 15.61
CA PRO A 290 2.71 -15.33 15.74
C PRO A 290 2.84 -16.41 16.80
N THR A 291 1.82 -16.55 17.65
CA THR A 291 1.70 -17.65 18.61
C THR A 291 1.17 -18.90 17.94
N ALA A 292 1.23 -20.05 18.61
CA ALA A 292 0.61 -21.28 18.13
C ALA A 292 -0.92 -21.16 17.93
N LYS A 293 -1.55 -20.17 18.55
CA LYS A 293 -2.98 -19.86 18.42
C LYS A 293 -3.29 -18.90 17.28
N ALA A 294 -2.26 -18.36 16.60
CA ALA A 294 -2.46 -17.43 15.49
C ALA A 294 -3.33 -18.10 14.42
N LYS A 295 -4.44 -17.44 14.10
CA LYS A 295 -5.44 -17.99 13.19
C LYS A 295 -4.91 -17.91 11.76
N LYS A 296 -4.62 -19.04 11.15
CA LYS A 296 -4.51 -19.19 9.71
C LYS A 296 -5.93 -19.20 9.13
N SER A 297 -6.61 -18.05 9.15
CA SER A 297 -7.95 -17.94 8.60
C SER A 297 -7.88 -18.12 7.09
N ARG A 298 -8.07 -19.35 6.61
CA ARG A 298 -8.30 -19.60 5.19
C ARG A 298 -9.66 -19.02 4.83
N GLY A 299 -9.67 -18.02 3.96
CA GLY A 299 -10.91 -17.49 3.37
C GLY A 299 -11.65 -16.42 4.15
N ALA A 300 -11.08 -15.83 5.20
CA ALA A 300 -11.64 -14.58 5.72
C ALA A 300 -11.51 -13.51 4.63
N LYS A 301 -12.64 -13.17 4.02
CA LYS A 301 -12.72 -11.98 3.14
C LYS A 301 -12.44 -10.78 4.03
N GLY A 302 -11.48 -9.97 3.64
CA GLY A 302 -11.24 -8.68 4.29
C GLY A 302 -12.49 -7.79 4.14
N LYS A 303 -12.69 -6.85 5.05
CA LYS A 303 -13.65 -5.77 4.80
C LYS A 303 -13.24 -5.05 3.52
N SER A 304 -14.21 -4.57 2.75
CA SER A 304 -13.93 -3.79 1.53
C SER A 304 -13.26 -2.45 1.86
N THR A 305 -13.52 -1.90 3.04
CA THR A 305 -13.09 -0.59 3.51
C THR A 305 -12.00 -0.74 4.56
N ILE A 306 -10.76 -0.42 4.20
CA ILE A 306 -9.57 -0.56 5.07
C ILE A 306 -8.70 0.71 5.11
N TYR A 307 -8.93 1.64 4.18
CA TYR A 307 -8.12 2.84 4.02
C TYR A 307 -8.66 4.02 4.84
N THR A 308 -7.84 5.03 5.05
CA THR A 308 -8.24 6.27 5.73
C THR A 308 -8.84 7.28 4.75
N HIS A 309 -8.58 7.13 3.44
CA HIS A 309 -9.01 8.05 2.40
C HIS A 309 -9.64 7.33 1.20
N GLY A 310 -10.40 8.10 0.41
CA GLY A 310 -10.95 7.63 -0.86
C GLY A 310 -12.20 6.76 -0.77
N PRO A 311 -12.63 6.19 -1.91
CA PRO A 311 -13.90 5.44 -2.01
C PRO A 311 -13.92 4.14 -1.20
N GLN A 312 -12.76 3.67 -0.76
CA GLN A 312 -12.57 2.44 0.02
C GLN A 312 -12.16 2.73 1.45
N SER A 313 -12.35 3.96 1.91
CA SER A 313 -12.11 4.34 3.30
C SER A 313 -13.16 3.72 4.23
N VAL A 314 -12.79 3.57 5.50
CA VAL A 314 -13.70 3.05 6.53
C VAL A 314 -14.96 3.90 6.73
N GLU A 315 -14.98 5.13 6.20
CA GLU A 315 -16.08 6.08 6.24
C GLU A 315 -16.92 6.12 4.94
N SER A 316 -16.52 5.36 3.89
CA SER A 316 -17.24 5.36 2.61
C SER A 316 -18.60 4.65 2.72
N GLY A 317 -19.59 5.20 1.99
CA GLY A 317 -20.93 4.61 1.88
C GLY A 317 -21.07 3.69 0.67
N ASP A 318 -22.17 2.93 0.64
CA ASP A 318 -22.53 2.05 -0.48
C ASP A 318 -22.88 2.84 -1.75
N THR A 319 -22.76 2.17 -2.90
CA THR A 319 -23.18 2.70 -4.20
C THR A 319 -24.70 2.94 -4.21
N LYS A 320 -25.12 4.03 -4.85
CA LYS A 320 -26.55 4.41 -4.93
C LYS A 320 -27.35 3.34 -5.69
N PRO A 321 -28.53 2.95 -5.19
CA PRO A 321 -29.38 1.94 -5.82
C PRO A 321 -29.71 2.21 -7.30
N ASP A 322 -29.96 3.46 -7.66
CA ASP A 322 -30.27 3.88 -9.03
C ASP A 322 -29.15 3.55 -10.04
N LEU A 323 -27.89 3.59 -9.60
CA LEU A 323 -26.75 3.23 -10.44
C LEU A 323 -26.66 1.72 -10.69
N VAL A 324 -27.04 0.94 -9.68
CA VAL A 324 -27.08 -0.52 -9.76
C VAL A 324 -28.18 -0.97 -10.70
N GLU A 325 -29.37 -0.34 -10.65
CA GLU A 325 -30.49 -0.60 -11.55
C GLU A 325 -30.13 -0.29 -13.00
N GLN A 326 -29.50 0.86 -13.27
CA GLN A 326 -29.06 1.23 -14.61
C GLN A 326 -27.95 0.31 -15.15
N LEU A 327 -27.05 -0.19 -14.28
CA LEU A 327 -26.09 -1.20 -14.67
C LEU A 327 -26.76 -2.52 -15.10
N ASP A 328 -27.79 -2.94 -14.35
CA ASP A 328 -28.58 -4.14 -14.66
C ASP A 328 -29.27 -4.02 -16.03
N GLU A 329 -29.91 -2.86 -16.30
CA GLU A 329 -30.52 -2.57 -17.61
C GLU A 329 -29.53 -2.66 -18.76
N ILE A 330 -28.31 -2.09 -18.62
CA ILE A 330 -27.25 -2.16 -19.64
C ILE A 330 -26.77 -3.62 -19.84
N ALA A 331 -26.67 -4.38 -18.76
CA ALA A 331 -26.30 -5.79 -18.84
C ALA A 331 -27.36 -6.63 -19.57
N ALA A 332 -28.64 -6.28 -19.37
CA ALA A 332 -29.80 -6.98 -19.95
C ALA A 332 -30.07 -6.66 -21.43
N GLU A 333 -29.44 -5.65 -22.05
CA GLU A 333 -29.69 -5.18 -23.44
C GLU A 333 -29.84 -6.29 -24.50
N THR A 334 -29.20 -7.45 -24.31
CA THR A 334 -29.25 -8.59 -25.26
C THR A 334 -30.31 -9.62 -24.91
N GLY A 335 -31.19 -9.33 -23.94
CA GLY A 335 -32.23 -10.25 -23.48
C GLY A 335 -31.69 -11.42 -22.62
N LEU A 336 -30.44 -11.34 -22.17
CA LEU A 336 -29.89 -12.28 -21.20
C LEU A 336 -30.39 -11.96 -19.78
N THR A 337 -30.57 -12.99 -18.96
CA THR A 337 -30.80 -12.81 -17.53
C THR A 337 -29.53 -12.27 -16.89
N VAL A 338 -29.66 -11.26 -16.01
CA VAL A 338 -28.52 -10.63 -15.34
C VAL A 338 -28.33 -11.22 -13.95
N GLU A 339 -27.09 -11.50 -13.61
CA GLU A 339 -26.67 -11.91 -12.28
C GLU A 339 -25.76 -10.83 -11.69
N MET A 340 -26.23 -10.14 -10.62
CA MET A 340 -25.40 -9.20 -9.88
C MET A 340 -24.36 -9.96 -9.05
N ARG A 341 -23.08 -9.59 -9.17
CA ARG A 341 -21.97 -10.20 -8.41
C ARG A 341 -21.13 -9.15 -7.70
N PRO A 342 -20.59 -9.49 -6.53
CA PRO A 342 -19.60 -8.63 -5.84
C PRO A 342 -18.29 -8.56 -6.64
N ALA A 343 -17.52 -7.51 -6.38
CA ALA A 343 -16.15 -7.33 -6.86
C ALA A 343 -15.22 -8.36 -6.17
N ASP A 344 -15.19 -9.58 -6.69
CA ASP A 344 -14.39 -10.67 -6.14
C ASP A 344 -13.81 -11.53 -7.27
N TRP A 345 -12.51 -11.67 -7.29
CA TRP A 345 -11.78 -12.50 -8.24
C TRP A 345 -10.91 -13.56 -7.53
N SER A 346 -11.24 -13.90 -6.29
CA SER A 346 -10.52 -14.93 -5.53
C SER A 346 -10.65 -16.33 -6.15
N VAL A 347 -11.78 -16.57 -6.81
CA VAL A 347 -12.11 -17.81 -7.50
C VAL A 347 -12.65 -17.54 -8.91
N PRO A 348 -12.55 -18.51 -9.83
CA PRO A 348 -13.16 -18.38 -11.15
C PRO A 348 -14.68 -18.20 -11.01
N ALA A 349 -15.25 -17.29 -11.78
CA ALA A 349 -16.68 -17.07 -11.85
C ALA A 349 -17.19 -17.44 -13.25
N ALA A 350 -18.14 -18.35 -13.34
CA ALA A 350 -18.75 -18.77 -14.63
C ALA A 350 -20.24 -18.46 -14.62
N SER A 351 -20.77 -18.02 -15.78
CA SER A 351 -22.21 -17.84 -16.02
C SER A 351 -22.54 -18.03 -17.51
N GLY A 352 -23.59 -18.78 -17.82
CA GLY A 352 -24.16 -18.84 -19.17
C GLY A 352 -24.96 -17.59 -19.57
N GLN A 353 -25.08 -16.60 -18.70
CA GLN A 353 -25.91 -15.40 -18.79
C GLN A 353 -25.06 -14.13 -18.77
N ALA A 354 -25.67 -12.98 -18.53
CA ALA A 354 -25.00 -11.73 -18.25
C ALA A 354 -24.62 -11.62 -16.76
N VAL A 355 -23.49 -10.98 -16.49
CA VAL A 355 -23.03 -10.67 -15.13
C VAL A 355 -22.85 -9.16 -15.01
N ALA A 356 -23.41 -8.56 -13.98
CA ALA A 356 -23.21 -7.16 -13.65
C ALA A 356 -22.39 -7.02 -12.37
N ILE A 357 -21.37 -6.14 -12.38
CA ILE A 357 -20.43 -5.97 -11.28
C ILE A 357 -20.22 -4.48 -11.01
N ASP A 358 -20.37 -4.08 -9.77
CA ASP A 358 -20.08 -2.72 -9.33
C ASP A 358 -18.60 -2.60 -8.92
N LEU A 359 -17.83 -1.86 -9.69
CA LEU A 359 -16.46 -1.45 -9.43
C LEU A 359 -16.33 0.07 -9.30
N SER A 360 -17.38 0.77 -8.86
CA SER A 360 -17.36 2.24 -8.68
C SER A 360 -16.29 2.72 -7.69
N ALA A 361 -15.78 1.81 -6.86
CA ALA A 361 -14.68 2.05 -5.93
C ALA A 361 -13.31 1.51 -6.41
N ASP A 362 -13.19 1.06 -7.67
CA ASP A 362 -11.92 0.52 -8.20
C ASP A 362 -10.78 1.56 -8.11
N PRO A 363 -9.66 1.26 -7.44
CA PRO A 363 -8.49 2.12 -7.44
C PRO A 363 -7.67 2.06 -8.76
N GLY A 364 -8.07 1.21 -9.71
CA GLY A 364 -7.46 1.06 -11.03
C GLY A 364 -7.21 -0.38 -11.51
N PRO A 365 -6.74 -1.33 -10.67
CA PRO A 365 -6.36 -2.66 -11.15
C PRO A 365 -7.51 -3.69 -11.19
N TRP A 366 -8.67 -3.41 -10.59
CA TRP A 366 -9.74 -4.40 -10.41
C TRP A 366 -10.44 -4.79 -11.71
N LEU A 367 -10.66 -3.83 -12.61
CA LEU A 367 -11.34 -4.07 -13.88
C LEU A 367 -10.72 -5.24 -14.65
N LEU A 368 -9.40 -5.21 -14.85
CA LEU A 368 -8.70 -6.29 -15.55
C LEU A 368 -8.87 -7.63 -14.82
N ARG A 369 -8.77 -7.64 -13.48
CA ARG A 369 -8.87 -8.86 -12.67
C ARG A 369 -10.26 -9.48 -12.74
N VAL A 370 -11.29 -8.67 -12.68
CA VAL A 370 -12.68 -9.11 -12.82
C VAL A 370 -12.93 -9.69 -14.22
N LEU A 371 -12.43 -9.04 -15.29
CA LEU A 371 -12.54 -9.56 -16.66
C LEU A 371 -11.79 -10.89 -16.83
N LEU A 372 -10.62 -11.05 -16.22
CA LEU A 372 -9.88 -12.32 -16.25
C LEU A 372 -10.61 -13.43 -15.47
N ALA A 373 -11.15 -13.12 -14.30
CA ALA A 373 -11.80 -14.11 -13.42
C ALA A 373 -13.17 -14.56 -13.91
N THR A 374 -13.90 -13.69 -14.62
CA THR A 374 -15.28 -13.97 -15.03
C THR A 374 -15.33 -14.63 -16.41
N ASN A 375 -16.00 -15.78 -16.51
CA ASN A 375 -16.30 -16.49 -17.74
C ASN A 375 -17.81 -16.46 -17.97
N ALA A 376 -18.33 -15.38 -18.56
CA ALA A 376 -19.74 -15.16 -18.82
C ALA A 376 -19.97 -14.77 -20.28
N ARG A 377 -21.19 -14.95 -20.82
CA ARG A 377 -21.52 -14.50 -22.18
C ARG A 377 -21.43 -13.00 -22.33
N ARG A 378 -21.78 -12.27 -21.26
CA ARG A 378 -21.64 -10.81 -21.16
C ARG A 378 -21.24 -10.43 -19.74
N VAL A 379 -20.36 -9.44 -19.60
CA VAL A 379 -20.01 -8.81 -18.32
C VAL A 379 -20.21 -7.32 -18.48
N ALA A 380 -21.01 -6.70 -17.61
CA ALA A 380 -21.17 -5.25 -17.51
C ALA A 380 -20.56 -4.77 -16.19
N VAL A 381 -19.66 -3.80 -16.26
CA VAL A 381 -18.90 -3.33 -15.10
C VAL A 381 -19.07 -1.84 -14.95
N LEU A 382 -19.59 -1.40 -13.80
CA LEU A 382 -19.69 0.02 -13.43
C LEU A 382 -18.35 0.50 -12.85
N LEU A 383 -17.87 1.65 -13.33
CA LEU A 383 -16.56 2.22 -12.97
C LEU A 383 -16.66 3.73 -12.73
N PRO A 384 -15.69 4.35 -12.02
CA PRO A 384 -15.51 5.79 -12.08
C PRO A 384 -15.19 6.23 -13.52
N ASN A 385 -15.76 7.33 -14.01
CA ASN A 385 -15.45 7.85 -15.34
C ASN A 385 -13.97 8.28 -15.50
N ALA A 386 -13.29 8.56 -14.36
CA ALA A 386 -11.87 8.86 -14.30
C ALA A 386 -10.97 7.61 -14.14
N HIS A 387 -11.53 6.40 -14.36
CA HIS A 387 -10.76 5.17 -14.24
C HIS A 387 -9.53 5.18 -15.16
N PRO A 388 -8.33 4.76 -14.69
CA PRO A 388 -7.08 4.81 -15.47
C PRO A 388 -7.19 4.16 -16.85
N ASP A 389 -7.82 2.98 -16.95
CA ASP A 389 -8.01 2.25 -18.22
C ASP A 389 -8.94 2.95 -19.22
N LEU A 390 -9.68 3.97 -18.78
CA LEU A 390 -10.59 4.75 -19.62
C LEU A 390 -10.06 6.16 -19.91
N GLY A 391 -8.94 6.54 -19.33
CA GLY A 391 -8.42 7.90 -19.31
C GLY A 391 -8.09 8.48 -20.68
N ASN A 392 -7.54 7.68 -21.58
CA ASN A 392 -7.15 8.05 -22.94
C ASN A 392 -7.22 6.84 -23.91
N ALA A 393 -7.02 7.10 -25.19
CA ALA A 393 -7.10 6.07 -26.24
C ALA A 393 -6.03 4.98 -26.09
N GLU A 394 -4.84 5.32 -25.60
CA GLU A 394 -3.74 4.38 -25.39
C GLU A 394 -4.08 3.38 -24.27
N ALA A 395 -4.55 3.89 -23.12
CA ALA A 395 -4.96 3.05 -21.98
C ALA A 395 -6.12 2.11 -22.36
N GLN A 396 -7.12 2.62 -23.13
CA GLN A 396 -8.22 1.83 -23.63
C GLN A 396 -7.73 0.73 -24.59
N ALA A 397 -6.85 1.07 -25.52
CA ALA A 397 -6.26 0.10 -26.46
C ALA A 397 -5.45 -0.97 -25.73
N ALA A 398 -4.68 -0.59 -24.71
CA ALA A 398 -3.91 -1.51 -23.89
C ALA A 398 -4.82 -2.50 -23.13
N LEU A 399 -5.92 -2.04 -22.53
CA LEU A 399 -6.89 -2.94 -21.90
C LEU A 399 -7.53 -3.89 -22.92
N ILE A 400 -7.99 -3.36 -24.06
CA ILE A 400 -8.61 -4.17 -25.12
C ILE A 400 -7.64 -5.24 -25.59
N ALA A 401 -6.37 -4.90 -25.83
CA ALA A 401 -5.35 -5.85 -26.28
C ALA A 401 -5.16 -7.03 -25.33
N LEU A 402 -5.22 -6.80 -24.01
CA LEU A 402 -5.05 -7.85 -22.99
C LEU A 402 -6.21 -8.84 -22.94
N VAL A 403 -7.43 -8.44 -23.30
CA VAL A 403 -8.63 -9.29 -23.14
C VAL A 403 -9.29 -9.67 -24.45
N ARG A 404 -8.83 -9.17 -25.61
CA ARG A 404 -9.48 -9.35 -26.93
C ARG A 404 -9.69 -10.82 -27.34
N GLU A 405 -8.85 -11.74 -26.88
CA GLU A 405 -8.99 -13.16 -27.14
C GLU A 405 -9.98 -13.84 -26.18
N LYS A 406 -10.63 -13.08 -25.32
CA LYS A 406 -11.70 -13.53 -24.42
C LYS A 406 -12.96 -12.72 -24.59
N TYR A 407 -12.83 -11.39 -24.72
CA TYR A 407 -13.94 -10.45 -24.79
C TYR A 407 -13.75 -9.36 -25.86
N THR A 408 -14.84 -9.01 -26.52
CA THR A 408 -14.96 -7.74 -27.25
C THR A 408 -15.49 -6.67 -26.30
N LEU A 409 -14.76 -5.57 -26.13
CA LEU A 409 -15.12 -4.51 -25.21
C LEU A 409 -15.87 -3.36 -25.88
N ARG A 410 -16.92 -2.86 -25.21
CA ARG A 410 -17.61 -1.60 -25.49
C ARG A 410 -17.49 -0.69 -24.27
N LEU A 411 -16.91 0.49 -24.47
CA LEU A 411 -16.60 1.43 -23.39
C LEU A 411 -17.62 2.58 -23.41
N LEU A 412 -18.52 2.63 -22.44
CA LEU A 412 -19.59 3.62 -22.33
C LEU A 412 -19.20 4.67 -21.28
N ARG A 413 -18.52 5.72 -21.73
CA ARG A 413 -18.13 6.83 -20.86
C ARG A 413 -19.32 7.71 -20.51
N SER A 414 -19.25 8.37 -19.34
CA SER A 414 -20.32 9.24 -18.83
C SER A 414 -21.69 8.55 -18.76
N THR A 415 -21.70 7.27 -18.45
CA THR A 415 -22.87 6.41 -18.37
C THR A 415 -22.80 5.60 -17.05
N PRO A 416 -23.83 5.62 -16.22
CA PRO A 416 -25.12 6.27 -16.41
C PRO A 416 -25.12 7.79 -16.11
N GLY A 417 -24.00 8.38 -15.80
CA GLY A 417 -23.87 9.82 -15.57
C GLY A 417 -22.42 10.28 -15.60
N ASN A 418 -22.16 11.57 -15.58
CA ASN A 418 -20.84 12.17 -15.79
C ASN A 418 -19.73 11.65 -14.87
N LYS A 419 -20.07 11.06 -13.72
CA LYS A 419 -19.09 10.52 -12.75
C LYS A 419 -18.75 9.06 -13.02
N HIS A 420 -19.52 8.35 -13.83
CA HIS A 420 -19.41 6.92 -14.03
C HIS A 420 -19.21 6.55 -15.50
N ALA A 421 -18.70 5.37 -15.70
CA ALA A 421 -18.60 4.70 -17.00
C ALA A 421 -19.03 3.23 -16.83
N VAL A 422 -19.51 2.62 -17.92
CA VAL A 422 -19.75 1.18 -17.95
C VAL A 422 -18.89 0.54 -19.03
N VAL A 423 -18.18 -0.52 -18.68
CA VAL A 423 -17.51 -1.40 -19.63
C VAL A 423 -18.39 -2.62 -19.85
N VAL A 424 -18.79 -2.85 -21.10
CA VAL A 424 -19.50 -4.06 -21.51
C VAL A 424 -18.52 -4.95 -22.26
N ALA A 425 -18.38 -6.19 -21.80
CA ALA A 425 -17.51 -7.20 -22.35
C ALA A 425 -18.36 -8.39 -22.86
N ASP A 426 -18.42 -8.58 -24.17
CA ASP A 426 -19.12 -9.69 -24.81
C ASP A 426 -18.11 -10.79 -25.15
N ALA A 427 -18.39 -12.04 -24.74
CA ALA A 427 -17.51 -13.17 -24.97
C ALA A 427 -17.31 -13.43 -26.48
N VAL A 428 -16.08 -13.72 -26.91
CA VAL A 428 -15.79 -14.19 -28.26
C VAL A 428 -16.18 -15.66 -28.41
N GLU A 429 -16.38 -16.13 -29.66
CA GLU A 429 -16.81 -17.49 -29.91
C GLU A 429 -15.82 -18.57 -29.45
N ASN A 430 -14.52 -18.31 -29.65
CA ASN A 430 -13.43 -19.22 -29.28
C ASN A 430 -12.41 -18.50 -28.39
N PRO A 431 -12.69 -18.36 -27.10
CA PRO A 431 -11.78 -17.67 -26.20
C PRO A 431 -10.50 -18.47 -25.95
N ARG A 432 -9.37 -17.80 -25.84
CA ARG A 432 -8.07 -18.43 -25.52
C ARG A 432 -8.12 -19.09 -24.16
N ASP A 433 -7.69 -20.35 -24.08
CA ASP A 433 -7.67 -21.17 -22.85
C ASP A 433 -6.94 -20.48 -21.71
N LEU A 434 -5.81 -19.83 -21.98
CA LEU A 434 -5.01 -19.11 -21.00
C LEU A 434 -5.81 -18.03 -20.26
N LEU A 435 -6.68 -17.30 -20.97
CA LEU A 435 -7.54 -16.25 -20.39
C LEU A 435 -8.76 -16.81 -19.67
N THR A 436 -9.32 -17.94 -20.12
CA THR A 436 -10.48 -18.58 -19.46
C THR A 436 -10.07 -19.34 -18.21
N LYS A 437 -8.83 -19.82 -18.15
CA LYS A 437 -8.23 -20.57 -17.03
C LYS A 437 -7.31 -19.69 -16.17
N ALA A 438 -7.62 -18.40 -16.03
CA ALA A 438 -6.76 -17.42 -15.34
C ALA A 438 -6.37 -17.76 -13.90
N HIS A 439 -7.10 -18.67 -13.24
CA HIS A 439 -6.81 -19.18 -11.90
C HIS A 439 -5.99 -20.47 -11.87
N ALA A 440 -5.75 -21.11 -13.02
CA ALA A 440 -4.86 -22.26 -13.08
C ALA A 440 -3.40 -21.82 -13.06
N LYS A 441 -2.50 -22.67 -12.55
CA LYS A 441 -1.06 -22.44 -12.67
C LYS A 441 -0.69 -22.40 -14.16
N LEU A 442 0.08 -21.41 -14.57
CA LEU A 442 0.45 -21.19 -15.97
C LEU A 442 1.10 -22.42 -16.59
N GLY A 443 2.02 -23.07 -15.91
CA GLY A 443 2.64 -24.30 -16.41
C GLY A 443 1.70 -25.49 -16.60
N ASN A 444 0.45 -25.44 -16.11
CA ASN A 444 -0.58 -26.44 -16.33
C ASN A 444 -1.50 -26.10 -17.52
N VAL A 445 -1.43 -24.89 -18.02
CA VAL A 445 -2.31 -24.39 -19.10
C VAL A 445 -1.54 -24.33 -20.42
N ASP A 446 -0.28 -23.91 -20.37
CA ASP A 446 0.56 -23.71 -21.55
C ASP A 446 2.02 -24.06 -21.20
N GLU A 447 2.58 -25.03 -21.96
CA GLU A 447 3.95 -25.51 -21.78
C GLU A 447 5.00 -24.49 -22.29
N ALA A 448 4.60 -23.53 -23.12
CA ALA A 448 5.48 -22.50 -23.66
C ALA A 448 5.73 -21.32 -22.72
N VAL A 449 5.06 -21.29 -21.55
CA VAL A 449 5.23 -20.23 -20.54
C VAL A 449 6.68 -20.18 -20.03
N PRO A 450 7.29 -18.98 -19.91
CA PRO A 450 8.61 -18.82 -19.35
C PRO A 450 8.77 -19.48 -17.97
N GLY A 451 9.93 -20.10 -17.73
CA GLY A 451 10.17 -20.92 -16.52
C GLY A 451 9.97 -20.19 -15.20
N ASP A 452 10.25 -18.91 -15.14
CA ASP A 452 10.04 -18.04 -13.96
C ASP A 452 8.55 -17.80 -13.66
N LEU A 453 7.65 -18.02 -14.62
CA LEU A 453 6.20 -17.82 -14.49
C LEU A 453 5.40 -19.12 -14.25
N LEU A 454 6.01 -20.28 -14.36
CA LEU A 454 5.30 -21.59 -14.29
C LEU A 454 4.46 -21.78 -13.01
N GLY A 455 4.91 -21.21 -11.90
CA GLY A 455 4.22 -21.29 -10.61
C GLY A 455 3.10 -20.28 -10.41
N TYR A 456 3.01 -19.25 -11.25
CA TYR A 456 1.99 -18.20 -11.14
C TYR A 456 0.65 -18.67 -11.71
N ARG A 457 -0.43 -17.98 -11.29
CA ARG A 457 -1.69 -17.93 -12.02
C ARG A 457 -1.68 -16.65 -12.86
N LEU A 458 -2.34 -16.65 -14.00
CA LEU A 458 -2.42 -15.46 -14.85
C LEU A 458 -2.96 -14.25 -14.09
N ILE A 459 -3.96 -14.47 -13.22
CA ILE A 459 -4.61 -13.43 -12.42
C ILE A 459 -3.70 -12.78 -11.37
N ASP A 460 -2.61 -13.43 -10.97
CA ASP A 460 -1.64 -12.96 -9.97
C ASP A 460 -0.42 -12.26 -10.61
N LEU A 461 -0.32 -12.26 -11.95
CA LEU A 461 0.78 -11.57 -12.63
C LEU A 461 0.59 -10.04 -12.59
N PRO A 462 1.66 -9.27 -12.36
CA PRO A 462 1.65 -7.84 -12.66
C PRO A 462 1.26 -7.57 -14.12
N ARG A 463 0.58 -6.47 -14.37
CA ARG A 463 0.02 -6.14 -15.69
C ARG A 463 1.06 -6.13 -16.82
N HIS A 464 2.24 -5.59 -16.57
CA HIS A 464 3.33 -5.57 -17.55
C HIS A 464 3.79 -6.99 -17.92
N ARG A 465 3.91 -7.92 -16.92
CA ARG A 465 4.27 -9.31 -17.16
C ARG A 465 3.16 -10.07 -17.89
N LEU A 466 1.90 -9.75 -17.58
CA LEU A 466 0.73 -10.28 -18.27
C LEU A 466 0.73 -9.80 -19.73
N ALA A 467 1.03 -8.53 -19.99
CA ALA A 467 1.13 -7.98 -21.34
C ALA A 467 2.26 -8.65 -22.14
N GLU A 468 3.44 -8.83 -21.54
CA GLU A 468 4.53 -9.58 -22.18
C GLU A 468 4.09 -10.99 -22.59
N LEU A 469 3.45 -11.73 -21.67
CA LEU A 469 3.01 -13.10 -21.94
C LEU A 469 1.94 -13.20 -23.04
N LEU A 470 0.99 -12.25 -23.05
CA LEU A 470 -0.15 -12.31 -23.98
C LEU A 470 0.14 -11.68 -25.35
N LEU A 471 1.06 -10.72 -25.43
CA LEU A 471 1.28 -9.91 -26.64
C LEU A 471 2.57 -10.24 -27.39
N GLN A 472 3.53 -10.97 -26.78
CA GLN A 472 4.81 -11.33 -27.44
C GLN A 472 4.71 -12.35 -28.56
N GLU A 473 3.61 -13.09 -28.73
CA GLU A 473 3.43 -14.08 -29.81
C GLU A 473 3.05 -13.46 -31.18
N GLN A 474 3.19 -12.13 -31.37
CA GLN A 474 2.79 -11.42 -32.59
C GLN A 474 3.94 -10.78 -33.38
N PHE A 475 5.21 -11.14 -33.06
CA PHE A 475 6.38 -10.68 -33.83
C PHE A 475 7.21 -11.84 -34.37
#